data_e0a8fcc795feb13a09007d6ef9970d8e
#
_entry.id   e0a8fcc795feb13a09007d6ef9970d8e
#
_cell.length_a   1.000
_cell.length_b   1.000
_cell.length_c   1.000
_cell.angle_alpha   90.00
_cell.angle_beta   90.00
_cell.angle_gamma   90.00
#
_symmetry.space_group_name_H-M   'P 1'
#
loop_
_entity.id
_entity.type
_entity.pdbx_description
1 polymer ?
#
loop_
_entity_poly.entity_id
_entity_poly.type
_entity_poly.pdbx_seq_one_letter_code
_entity_poly.pdbx_strand_id
1 'polypeptide(L)'
;MDPVLIAAAKFELDPLANALQQRGHTPVTKLIGVGSLNAAKRARQVADYCRGRPVVFVGTCGTFGAFNKVYLVRAQEVVWLPTCERMGFSYTIKDSAPPISLPTPPMFCRSLPEKRVICSPSVSLVSKLPESWTAEQQVENLELYSIIGEVAAQASSLAVILAVTNSIGPDAHSQWRHNFAAAAGATAEFIAPRLTRQEDWGT
;
A
#
# COMPACT_ATOMS: atom_id res chain seq x y z
N MET A 1 -2.35 5.87 21.71
CA MET A 1 -3.43 5.02 21.13
C MET A 1 -2.80 4.09 20.11
N ASP A 2 -3.03 2.76 20.22
CA ASP A 2 -2.46 1.82 19.27
C ASP A 2 -3.05 2.00 17.86
N PRO A 3 -2.23 1.88 16.81
CA PRO A 3 -2.67 2.07 15.44
C PRO A 3 -3.58 0.95 14.96
N VAL A 4 -4.40 1.24 13.96
CA VAL A 4 -5.07 0.24 13.15
C VAL A 4 -4.11 -0.16 12.02
N LEU A 5 -3.78 -1.44 11.93
CA LEU A 5 -2.98 -2.01 10.87
C LEU A 5 -3.88 -2.64 9.82
N ILE A 6 -3.67 -2.32 8.56
CA ILE A 6 -4.45 -2.82 7.42
C ILE A 6 -3.51 -3.50 6.42
N ALA A 7 -3.89 -4.69 5.94
CA ALA A 7 -3.22 -5.35 4.82
C ALA A 7 -4.22 -6.18 4.01
N ALA A 8 -3.83 -6.58 2.80
CA ALA A 8 -4.63 -7.47 1.98
C ALA A 8 -4.69 -8.89 2.56
N ALA A 9 -3.57 -9.39 3.03
CA ALA A 9 -3.41 -10.77 3.48
C ALA A 9 -2.68 -10.88 4.82
N LYS A 10 -2.93 -11.98 5.51
CA LYS A 10 -2.38 -12.26 6.84
C LYS A 10 -0.84 -12.29 6.85
N PHE A 11 -0.22 -12.88 5.83
CA PHE A 11 1.24 -12.97 5.75
C PHE A 11 1.94 -11.61 5.61
N GLU A 12 1.27 -10.57 5.11
CA GLU A 12 1.79 -9.20 5.06
C GLU A 12 1.74 -8.52 6.44
N LEU A 13 0.77 -8.92 7.26
CA LEU A 13 0.44 -8.23 8.53
C LEU A 13 1.05 -8.89 9.76
N ASP A 14 1.09 -10.23 9.81
CA ASP A 14 1.51 -10.98 11.00
C ASP A 14 2.92 -10.62 11.48
N PRO A 15 3.96 -10.45 10.64
CA PRO A 15 5.29 -10.09 11.12
C PRO A 15 5.29 -8.75 11.85
N LEU A 16 4.56 -7.75 11.34
CA LEU A 16 4.44 -6.45 11.98
C LEU A 16 3.63 -6.52 13.28
N ALA A 17 2.49 -7.21 13.27
CA ALA A 17 1.64 -7.37 14.45
C ALA A 17 2.41 -8.06 15.59
N ASN A 18 3.12 -9.15 15.28
CA ASN A 18 3.94 -9.89 16.24
C ASN A 18 5.09 -9.02 16.80
N ALA A 19 5.77 -8.27 15.92
CA ALA A 19 6.86 -7.39 16.35
C ALA A 19 6.39 -6.26 17.27
N LEU A 20 5.16 -5.75 17.08
CA LEU A 20 4.54 -4.77 17.96
C LEU A 20 4.09 -5.40 19.28
N GLN A 21 3.50 -6.58 19.25
CA GLN A 21 3.12 -7.32 20.46
C GLN A 21 4.32 -7.62 21.37
N GLN A 22 5.45 -8.00 20.80
CA GLN A 22 6.72 -8.19 21.53
C GLN A 22 7.23 -6.90 22.21
N ARG A 23 6.76 -5.74 21.76
CA ARG A 23 7.05 -4.42 22.34
C ARG A 23 5.95 -3.90 23.27
N GLY A 24 4.98 -4.75 23.62
CA GLY A 24 3.88 -4.41 24.53
C GLY A 24 2.72 -3.63 23.92
N HIS A 25 2.65 -3.57 22.57
CA HIS A 25 1.51 -2.95 21.87
C HIS A 25 0.44 -3.98 21.52
N THR A 26 -0.80 -3.53 21.43
CA THR A 26 -1.95 -4.36 21.03
C THR A 26 -2.64 -3.75 19.81
N PRO A 27 -2.01 -3.77 18.62
CA PRO A 27 -2.58 -3.13 17.45
C PRO A 27 -3.88 -3.82 17.03
N VAL A 28 -4.84 -3.03 16.54
CA VAL A 28 -6.02 -3.57 15.87
C VAL A 28 -5.66 -3.92 14.44
N THR A 29 -5.81 -5.20 14.06
CA THR A 29 -5.49 -5.69 12.73
C THR A 29 -6.74 -5.86 11.87
N LYS A 30 -6.69 -5.45 10.61
CA LYS A 30 -7.78 -5.59 9.63
C LYS A 30 -7.26 -6.17 8.32
N LEU A 31 -7.88 -7.25 7.87
CA LEU A 31 -7.60 -7.86 6.57
C LEU A 31 -8.70 -7.47 5.59
N ILE A 32 -8.29 -6.94 4.43
CA ILE A 32 -9.22 -6.50 3.39
C ILE A 32 -9.44 -7.55 2.29
N GLY A 33 -8.59 -8.57 2.23
CA GLY A 33 -8.61 -9.59 1.17
C GLY A 33 -7.87 -9.15 -0.07
N VAL A 34 -7.36 -10.12 -0.80
CA VAL A 34 -6.57 -9.89 -2.03
C VAL A 34 -7.49 -9.45 -3.17
N GLY A 35 -7.05 -8.43 -3.90
CA GLY A 35 -7.70 -7.86 -5.07
C GLY A 35 -8.73 -6.77 -4.77
N SER A 36 -8.92 -5.89 -5.74
CA SER A 36 -9.74 -4.66 -5.64
C SER A 36 -11.19 -4.93 -5.20
N LEU A 37 -11.83 -6.00 -5.68
CA LEU A 37 -13.21 -6.32 -5.32
C LEU A 37 -13.37 -6.72 -3.85
N ASN A 38 -12.42 -7.47 -3.30
CA ASN A 38 -12.47 -7.86 -1.89
C ASN A 38 -12.20 -6.65 -0.99
N ALA A 39 -11.24 -5.81 -1.36
CA ALA A 39 -10.94 -4.56 -0.67
C ALA A 39 -12.16 -3.62 -0.68
N ALA A 40 -12.80 -3.41 -1.84
CA ALA A 40 -13.98 -2.56 -1.96
C ALA A 40 -15.16 -3.03 -1.09
N LYS A 41 -15.44 -4.33 -1.05
CA LYS A 41 -16.52 -4.90 -0.21
C LYS A 41 -16.32 -4.61 1.28
N ARG A 42 -15.08 -4.44 1.73
CA ARG A 42 -14.73 -4.21 3.15
C ARG A 42 -14.41 -2.77 3.48
N ALA A 43 -14.29 -1.89 2.47
CA ALA A 43 -13.79 -0.53 2.62
C ALA A 43 -14.51 0.22 3.75
N ARG A 44 -15.84 0.32 3.70
CA ARG A 44 -16.63 1.05 4.70
C ARG A 44 -16.49 0.45 6.10
N GLN A 45 -16.60 -0.87 6.22
CA GLN A 45 -16.46 -1.54 7.53
C GLN A 45 -15.09 -1.28 8.15
N VAL A 46 -14.01 -1.35 7.34
CA VAL A 46 -12.66 -1.09 7.83
C VAL A 46 -12.47 0.38 8.17
N ALA A 47 -12.99 1.31 7.36
CA ALA A 47 -12.93 2.74 7.63
C ALA A 47 -13.59 3.11 8.96
N ASP A 48 -14.72 2.49 9.32
CA ASP A 48 -15.37 2.71 10.61
C ASP A 48 -14.46 2.36 11.80
N TYR A 49 -13.63 1.32 11.69
CA TYR A 49 -12.61 1.01 12.72
C TYR A 49 -11.47 2.02 12.77
N CYS A 50 -11.23 2.75 11.69
CA CYS A 50 -10.16 3.74 11.58
C CYS A 50 -10.54 5.11 12.16
N ARG A 51 -11.82 5.32 12.49
CA ARG A 51 -12.35 6.64 12.92
C ARG A 51 -11.58 7.22 14.10
N GLY A 52 -10.95 8.37 13.87
CA GLY A 52 -10.16 9.10 14.86
C GLY A 52 -8.89 8.38 15.33
N ARG A 53 -8.46 7.33 14.64
CA ARG A 53 -7.29 6.52 15.01
C ARG A 53 -6.16 6.69 14.00
N PRO A 54 -4.89 6.56 14.44
CA PRO A 54 -3.77 6.44 13.53
C PRO A 54 -3.85 5.10 12.77
N VAL A 55 -3.54 5.14 11.48
CA VAL A 55 -3.66 3.98 10.57
C VAL A 55 -2.35 3.75 9.83
N VAL A 56 -1.94 2.48 9.73
CA VAL A 56 -0.87 2.02 8.87
C VAL A 56 -1.42 0.97 7.90
N PHE A 57 -1.43 1.31 6.62
CA PHE A 57 -1.64 0.34 5.57
C PHE A 57 -0.29 -0.24 5.16
N VAL A 58 -0.18 -1.57 5.16
CA VAL A 58 1.01 -2.29 4.66
C VAL A 58 0.62 -3.25 3.56
N GLY A 59 1.51 -3.48 2.61
CA GLY A 59 1.28 -4.40 1.52
C GLY A 59 2.51 -4.57 0.64
N THR A 60 2.37 -5.39 -0.40
CA THR A 60 3.39 -5.58 -1.43
C THR A 60 3.01 -4.85 -2.71
N CYS A 61 3.99 -4.49 -3.53
CA CYS A 61 3.78 -3.87 -4.83
C CYS A 61 4.84 -4.29 -5.85
N GLY A 62 4.51 -4.14 -7.14
CA GLY A 62 5.45 -4.26 -8.25
C GLY A 62 5.95 -2.88 -8.68
N THR A 63 7.19 -2.78 -9.16
CA THR A 63 7.76 -1.55 -9.71
C THR A 63 7.75 -1.55 -11.24
N PHE A 64 7.53 -0.38 -11.84
CA PHE A 64 7.72 -0.17 -13.28
C PHE A 64 9.18 0.10 -13.63
N GLY A 65 10.00 0.48 -12.66
CA GLY A 65 11.44 0.60 -12.79
C GLY A 65 12.16 -0.73 -12.59
N ALA A 66 13.49 -0.65 -12.51
CA ALA A 66 14.32 -1.83 -12.26
C ALA A 66 14.11 -2.36 -10.83
N PHE A 67 13.99 -3.69 -10.71
CA PHE A 67 13.94 -4.38 -9.44
C PHE A 67 15.18 -5.28 -9.26
N ASN A 68 15.90 -5.09 -8.19
CA ASN A 68 17.09 -5.88 -7.86
C ASN A 68 17.06 -6.46 -6.43
N LYS A 69 16.27 -5.88 -5.54
CA LYS A 69 16.08 -6.34 -4.16
C LYS A 69 14.81 -5.73 -3.57
N VAL A 70 14.31 -6.30 -2.50
CA VAL A 70 13.20 -5.73 -1.71
C VAL A 70 13.60 -4.38 -1.13
N TYR A 71 12.71 -3.40 -1.26
CA TYR A 71 12.82 -2.08 -0.61
C TYR A 71 11.43 -1.53 -0.28
N LEU A 72 11.38 -0.60 0.68
CA LEU A 72 10.13 0.02 1.10
C LEU A 72 9.93 1.37 0.41
N VAL A 73 8.66 1.67 0.14
CA VAL A 73 8.22 2.96 -0.39
C VAL A 73 6.99 3.43 0.38
N ARG A 74 6.72 4.73 0.34
CA ARG A 74 5.44 5.29 0.80
C ARG A 74 4.61 5.79 -0.37
N ALA A 75 3.30 5.60 -0.29
CA ALA A 75 2.39 6.17 -1.28
C ALA A 75 2.20 7.67 -1.02
N GLN A 76 2.14 8.45 -2.09
CA GLN A 76 1.80 9.87 -2.10
C GLN A 76 0.46 10.11 -2.78
N GLU A 77 0.20 9.38 -3.85
CA GLU A 77 -1.00 9.45 -4.65
C GLU A 77 -1.39 8.06 -5.11
N VAL A 78 -2.67 7.80 -5.19
CA VAL A 78 -3.22 6.52 -5.65
C VAL A 78 -4.12 6.78 -6.84
N VAL A 79 -3.89 6.08 -7.94
CA VAL A 79 -4.64 6.23 -9.19
C VAL A 79 -5.20 4.90 -9.65
N TRP A 80 -6.42 4.93 -10.20
CA TRP A 80 -6.98 3.80 -10.91
C TRP A 80 -6.59 3.88 -12.39
N LEU A 81 -5.72 2.97 -12.83
CA LEU A 81 -5.25 2.95 -14.21
C LEU A 81 -4.98 1.51 -14.67
N PRO A 82 -6.03 0.77 -15.09
CA PRO A 82 -5.92 -0.61 -15.53
C PRO A 82 -4.97 -0.79 -16.71
N THR A 83 -4.36 -1.96 -16.81
CA THR A 83 -3.44 -2.30 -17.93
C THR A 83 -4.11 -2.11 -19.30
N CYS A 84 -5.38 -2.51 -19.45
CA CYS A 84 -6.12 -2.33 -20.72
C CYS A 84 -6.23 -0.86 -21.12
N GLU A 85 -6.37 0.06 -20.17
CA GLU A 85 -6.40 1.49 -20.42
C GLU A 85 -5.01 2.02 -20.79
N ARG A 86 -3.97 1.62 -20.04
CA ARG A 86 -2.57 1.98 -20.36
C ARG A 86 -2.14 1.50 -21.76
N MET A 87 -2.70 0.37 -22.21
CA MET A 87 -2.45 -0.19 -23.53
C MET A 87 -3.31 0.45 -24.65
N GLY A 88 -4.27 1.29 -24.30
CA GLY A 88 -5.19 1.93 -25.24
C GLY A 88 -6.34 1.04 -25.72
N PHE A 89 -6.65 -0.06 -25.00
CA PHE A 89 -7.75 -0.96 -25.35
C PHE A 89 -9.08 -0.59 -24.70
N SER A 90 -9.04 0.31 -23.71
CA SER A 90 -10.22 0.83 -23.01
C SER A 90 -9.92 2.23 -22.45
N TYR A 91 -10.93 2.86 -21.90
CA TYR A 91 -10.78 4.11 -21.15
C TYR A 91 -11.69 4.11 -19.92
N THR A 92 -11.24 4.74 -18.85
CA THR A 92 -12.08 5.03 -17.68
C THR A 92 -12.94 6.26 -17.99
N ILE A 93 -14.23 6.20 -17.66
CA ILE A 93 -15.13 7.36 -17.80
C ILE A 93 -14.56 8.49 -16.95
N LYS A 94 -14.45 9.67 -17.54
CA LYS A 94 -13.93 10.86 -16.87
C LYS A 94 -14.68 11.09 -15.54
N ASP A 95 -13.91 11.40 -14.51
CA ASP A 95 -14.40 11.64 -13.14
C ASP A 95 -15.00 10.42 -12.39
N SER A 96 -15.03 9.23 -13.00
CA SER A 96 -15.52 8.03 -12.32
C SER A 96 -14.49 7.43 -11.34
N ALA A 97 -13.21 7.73 -11.54
CA ALA A 97 -12.10 7.24 -10.70
C ALA A 97 -11.01 8.33 -10.57
N PRO A 98 -11.28 9.44 -9.87
CA PRO A 98 -10.31 10.52 -9.71
C PRO A 98 -9.08 10.05 -8.91
N PRO A 99 -7.90 10.62 -9.14
CA PRO A 99 -6.74 10.38 -8.29
C PRO A 99 -7.01 10.72 -6.82
N ILE A 100 -6.49 9.89 -5.91
CA ILE A 100 -6.61 10.09 -4.47
C ILE A 100 -5.25 10.58 -3.95
N SER A 101 -5.14 11.86 -3.63
CA SER A 101 -3.98 12.41 -2.93
C SER A 101 -4.04 12.02 -1.47
N LEU A 102 -2.94 11.46 -0.94
CA LEU A 102 -2.88 11.05 0.46
C LEU A 102 -2.51 12.24 1.36
N PRO A 103 -2.95 12.23 2.63
CA PRO A 103 -2.57 13.26 3.58
C PRO A 103 -1.07 13.24 3.85
N THR A 104 -0.56 14.33 4.44
CA THR A 104 0.83 14.41 4.88
C THR A 104 1.16 13.19 5.76
N PRO A 105 2.19 12.41 5.40
CA PRO A 105 2.50 11.19 6.13
C PRO A 105 3.09 11.49 7.51
N PRO A 106 2.89 10.58 8.48
CA PRO A 106 3.56 10.65 9.78
C PRO A 106 5.09 10.75 9.65
N MET A 107 5.73 11.36 10.64
CA MET A 107 7.18 11.61 10.65
C MET A 107 8.01 10.35 10.41
N PHE A 108 7.61 9.24 11.01
CA PHE A 108 8.38 7.99 10.97
C PHE A 108 8.60 7.41 9.57
N CYS A 109 7.73 7.71 8.61
CA CYS A 109 7.85 7.18 7.24
C CYS A 109 8.25 8.22 6.19
N ARG A 110 8.52 9.49 6.57
CA ARG A 110 8.91 10.55 5.63
C ARG A 110 10.23 10.29 4.91
N SER A 111 11.12 9.49 5.50
CA SER A 111 12.39 9.12 4.87
C SER A 111 12.25 8.09 3.74
N LEU A 112 11.10 7.44 3.62
CA LEU A 112 10.86 6.48 2.54
C LEU A 112 10.64 7.21 1.20
N PRO A 113 11.14 6.63 0.08
CA PRO A 113 10.87 7.16 -1.25
C PRO A 113 9.37 7.27 -1.52
N GLU A 114 8.95 8.43 -2.04
CA GLU A 114 7.57 8.66 -2.46
C GLU A 114 7.28 7.97 -3.79
N LYS A 115 6.09 7.39 -3.90
CA LYS A 115 5.61 6.77 -5.13
C LYS A 115 4.15 7.11 -5.40
N ARG A 116 3.81 7.23 -6.69
CA ARG A 116 2.45 7.11 -7.16
C ARG A 116 2.10 5.64 -7.26
N VAL A 117 0.99 5.24 -6.67
CA VAL A 117 0.50 3.86 -6.72
C VAL A 117 -0.56 3.73 -7.80
N ILE A 118 -0.27 2.93 -8.79
CA ILE A 118 -1.21 2.54 -9.84
C ILE A 118 -1.99 1.33 -9.35
N CYS A 119 -3.32 1.42 -9.37
CA CYS A 119 -4.18 0.29 -9.04
C CYS A 119 -4.91 -0.21 -10.29
N SER A 120 -4.99 -1.51 -10.41
CA SER A 120 -5.67 -2.21 -11.49
C SER A 120 -6.42 -3.43 -10.93
N PRO A 121 -7.42 -3.98 -11.67
CA PRO A 121 -8.17 -5.15 -11.19
C PRO A 121 -7.34 -6.44 -11.16
N SER A 122 -6.20 -6.46 -11.83
CA SER A 122 -5.33 -7.64 -11.98
C SER A 122 -3.86 -7.23 -12.07
N VAL A 123 -2.96 -8.17 -11.78
CA VAL A 123 -1.51 -7.99 -11.95
C VAL A 123 -1.18 -7.68 -13.41
N SER A 124 -0.41 -6.62 -13.62
CA SER A 124 0.02 -6.24 -14.97
C SER A 124 1.19 -7.09 -15.47
N LEU A 125 1.09 -7.55 -16.71
CA LEU A 125 2.15 -8.29 -17.39
C LEU A 125 2.99 -7.42 -18.34
N VAL A 126 2.63 -6.15 -18.49
CA VAL A 126 3.31 -5.15 -19.33
C VAL A 126 3.56 -3.87 -18.54
N SER A 127 4.78 -3.35 -18.70
CA SER A 127 5.25 -2.16 -17.97
C SER A 127 4.99 -0.83 -18.71
N LYS A 128 4.11 -0.81 -19.73
CA LYS A 128 3.77 0.42 -20.45
C LYS A 128 3.13 1.43 -19.51
N LEU A 129 3.61 2.66 -19.56
CA LEU A 129 3.10 3.82 -18.82
C LEU A 129 2.72 4.95 -19.79
N PRO A 130 1.89 5.93 -19.37
CA PRO A 130 1.75 7.19 -20.08
C PRO A 130 3.13 7.86 -20.30
N GLU A 131 3.33 8.51 -21.44
CA GLU A 131 4.63 9.10 -21.83
C GLU A 131 5.18 10.13 -20.82
N SER A 132 4.28 10.83 -20.12
CA SER A 132 4.67 11.82 -19.11
C SER A 132 5.07 11.21 -17.75
N TRP A 133 5.00 9.89 -17.59
CA TRP A 133 5.25 9.23 -16.31
C TRP A 133 6.60 8.52 -16.30
N THR A 134 7.36 8.77 -15.22
CA THR A 134 8.66 8.13 -15.00
C THR A 134 8.46 6.79 -14.31
N ALA A 135 9.04 5.72 -14.86
CA ALA A 135 8.88 4.35 -14.35
C ALA A 135 9.33 4.20 -12.89
N GLU A 136 10.43 4.86 -12.52
CA GLU A 136 10.99 4.82 -11.16
C GLU A 136 10.07 5.45 -10.11
N GLN A 137 9.13 6.28 -10.52
CA GLN A 137 8.18 6.95 -9.62
C GLN A 137 6.86 6.17 -9.45
N GLN A 138 6.69 5.08 -10.19
CA GLN A 138 5.44 4.33 -10.22
C GLN A 138 5.61 2.93 -9.62
N VAL A 139 4.60 2.51 -8.85
CA VAL A 139 4.44 1.13 -8.37
C VAL A 139 3.01 0.68 -8.58
N GLU A 140 2.77 -0.62 -8.66
CA GLU A 140 1.44 -1.21 -8.81
C GLU A 140 1.05 -1.98 -7.55
N ASN A 141 -0.18 -1.71 -7.06
CA ASN A 141 -0.84 -2.48 -6.00
C ASN A 141 -2.30 -2.70 -6.38
N LEU A 142 -2.89 -3.83 -6.05
CA LEU A 142 -4.22 -4.20 -6.51
C LEU A 142 -5.37 -3.65 -5.65
N GLU A 143 -5.13 -3.40 -4.38
CA GLU A 143 -6.16 -3.18 -3.37
C GLU A 143 -6.36 -1.71 -3.00
N LEU A 144 -5.27 -0.95 -3.01
CA LEU A 144 -5.18 0.33 -2.31
C LEU A 144 -6.24 1.34 -2.76
N TYR A 145 -6.47 1.50 -4.08
CA TYR A 145 -7.48 2.43 -4.58
C TYR A 145 -8.87 2.14 -4.04
N SER A 146 -9.21 0.87 -3.88
CA SER A 146 -10.55 0.42 -3.49
C SER A 146 -10.91 0.70 -2.03
N ILE A 147 -9.95 1.12 -1.20
CA ILE A 147 -10.18 1.31 0.24
C ILE A 147 -9.64 2.63 0.77
N ILE A 148 -8.59 3.19 0.14
CA ILE A 148 -7.81 4.23 0.81
C ILE A 148 -8.56 5.54 0.98
N GLY A 149 -9.47 5.87 0.08
CA GLY A 149 -10.30 7.08 0.19
C GLY A 149 -11.19 7.06 1.43
N GLU A 150 -11.86 5.95 1.69
CA GLU A 150 -12.71 5.75 2.87
C GLU A 150 -11.88 5.79 4.16
N VAL A 151 -10.71 5.14 4.16
CA VAL A 151 -9.81 5.10 5.32
C VAL A 151 -9.23 6.48 5.61
N ALA A 152 -8.74 7.19 4.59
CA ALA A 152 -8.16 8.52 4.74
C ALA A 152 -9.16 9.54 5.30
N ALA A 153 -10.44 9.43 4.93
CA ALA A 153 -11.51 10.30 5.44
C ALA A 153 -11.82 10.09 6.93
N GLN A 154 -11.46 8.94 7.51
CA GLN A 154 -11.78 8.60 8.91
C GLN A 154 -10.57 8.61 9.84
N ALA A 155 -9.37 8.32 9.32
CA ALA A 155 -8.14 8.22 10.11
C ALA A 155 -7.70 9.59 10.67
N SER A 156 -7.17 9.60 11.89
CA SER A 156 -6.52 10.82 12.44
C SER A 156 -5.16 11.08 11.81
N SER A 157 -4.46 10.03 11.42
CA SER A 157 -3.26 10.08 10.57
C SER A 157 -3.14 8.79 9.76
N LEU A 158 -2.48 8.84 8.62
CA LEU A 158 -2.38 7.70 7.69
C LEU A 158 -0.97 7.54 7.15
N ALA A 159 -0.39 6.35 7.35
CA ALA A 159 0.80 5.89 6.66
C ALA A 159 0.42 4.78 5.68
N VAL A 160 0.83 4.88 4.43
CA VAL A 160 0.72 3.82 3.43
C VAL A 160 2.12 3.41 3.02
N ILE A 161 2.54 2.23 3.47
CA ILE A 161 3.89 1.70 3.25
C ILE A 161 3.79 0.40 2.46
N LEU A 162 4.44 0.38 1.31
CA LEU A 162 4.46 -0.77 0.42
C LEU A 162 5.89 -1.31 0.28
N ALA A 163 6.02 -2.63 0.27
CA ALA A 163 7.28 -3.28 -0.03
C ALA A 163 7.30 -3.68 -1.52
N VAL A 164 8.28 -3.18 -2.25
CA VAL A 164 8.50 -3.57 -3.65
C VAL A 164 9.11 -4.96 -3.69
N THR A 165 8.44 -5.89 -4.38
CA THR A 165 8.78 -7.32 -4.40
C THR A 165 9.17 -7.84 -5.77
N ASN A 166 8.83 -7.10 -6.84
CA ASN A 166 8.98 -7.56 -8.22
C ASN A 166 8.98 -6.39 -9.21
N SER A 167 9.49 -6.62 -10.40
CA SER A 167 9.20 -5.79 -11.57
C SER A 167 7.84 -6.13 -12.16
N ILE A 168 7.20 -5.16 -12.81
CA ILE A 168 6.02 -5.42 -13.64
C ILE A 168 6.45 -6.19 -14.89
N GLY A 169 5.84 -7.33 -15.14
CA GLY A 169 6.15 -8.19 -16.29
C GLY A 169 5.74 -9.64 -16.10
N PRO A 170 6.07 -10.51 -17.06
CA PRO A 170 5.68 -11.92 -17.03
C PRO A 170 6.16 -12.68 -15.79
N ASP A 171 7.31 -12.30 -15.24
CA ASP A 171 7.93 -12.95 -14.09
C ASP A 171 7.45 -12.37 -12.73
N ALA A 172 6.56 -11.38 -12.73
CA ALA A 172 6.13 -10.65 -11.54
C ALA A 172 5.66 -11.58 -10.41
N HIS A 173 4.83 -12.58 -10.73
CA HIS A 173 4.32 -13.51 -9.73
C HIS A 173 5.41 -14.42 -9.13
N SER A 174 6.33 -14.89 -9.96
CA SER A 174 7.48 -15.69 -9.51
C SER A 174 8.39 -14.89 -8.58
N GLN A 175 8.72 -13.66 -8.95
CA GLN A 175 9.51 -12.75 -8.13
C GLN A 175 8.81 -12.43 -6.82
N TRP A 176 7.51 -12.11 -6.85
CA TRP A 176 6.71 -11.88 -5.66
C TRP A 176 6.74 -13.08 -4.70
N ARG A 177 6.49 -14.29 -5.21
CA ARG A 177 6.55 -15.52 -4.40
C ARG A 177 7.90 -15.75 -3.74
N HIS A 178 8.98 -15.36 -4.40
CA HIS A 178 10.33 -15.46 -3.84
C HIS A 178 10.57 -14.43 -2.73
N ASN A 179 10.01 -13.22 -2.86
CA ASN A 179 10.36 -12.06 -2.06
C ASN A 179 9.35 -11.68 -0.96
N PHE A 180 8.10 -12.20 -0.98
CA PHE A 180 7.04 -11.70 -0.10
C PHE A 180 7.36 -11.85 1.39
N ALA A 181 8.03 -12.93 1.81
CA ALA A 181 8.40 -13.14 3.22
C ALA A 181 9.46 -12.13 3.67
N ALA A 182 10.48 -11.88 2.84
CA ALA A 182 11.50 -10.86 3.11
C ALA A 182 10.87 -9.45 3.14
N ALA A 183 9.90 -9.19 2.27
CA ALA A 183 9.16 -7.92 2.23
C ALA A 183 8.36 -7.68 3.53
N ALA A 184 7.64 -8.67 4.01
CA ALA A 184 6.89 -8.59 5.26
C ALA A 184 7.83 -8.41 6.48
N GLY A 185 8.98 -9.09 6.49
CA GLY A 185 10.04 -8.90 7.49
C GLY A 185 10.60 -7.48 7.49
N ALA A 186 11.01 -6.98 6.31
CA ALA A 186 11.55 -5.62 6.16
C ALA A 186 10.53 -4.55 6.60
N THR A 187 9.25 -4.76 6.30
CA THR A 187 8.15 -3.88 6.75
C THR A 187 8.05 -3.85 8.27
N ALA A 188 8.09 -5.03 8.92
CA ALA A 188 8.04 -5.14 10.37
C ALA A 188 9.27 -4.50 11.05
N GLU A 189 10.47 -4.76 10.54
CA GLU A 189 11.73 -4.19 11.03
C GLU A 189 11.76 -2.66 10.90
N PHE A 190 11.22 -2.12 9.83
CA PHE A 190 11.15 -0.67 9.65
C PHE A 190 10.10 -0.03 10.56
N ILE A 191 8.89 -0.58 10.62
CA ILE A 191 7.73 0.07 11.26
C ILE A 191 7.73 -0.14 12.78
N ALA A 192 7.93 -1.37 13.27
CA ALA A 192 7.70 -1.69 14.68
C ALA A 192 8.53 -0.85 15.66
N PRO A 193 9.83 -0.55 15.45
CA PRO A 193 10.59 0.31 16.34
C PRO A 193 10.15 1.77 16.34
N ARG A 194 9.48 2.21 15.27
CA ARG A 194 9.09 3.60 15.03
C ARG A 194 7.66 3.93 15.48
N LEU A 195 6.81 2.92 15.62
CA LEU A 195 5.44 3.12 16.13
C LEU A 195 5.35 3.24 17.66
N THR A 196 6.47 3.04 18.36
CA THR A 196 6.51 3.05 19.82
C THR A 196 6.49 4.46 20.43
N ARG A 197 6.72 5.51 19.64
CA ARG A 197 6.78 6.89 20.09
C ARG A 197 5.57 7.68 19.60
N GLN A 198 4.86 8.30 20.52
CA GLN A 198 3.70 9.14 20.19
C GLN A 198 4.09 10.34 19.30
N GLU A 199 5.32 10.83 19.43
CA GLU A 199 5.91 11.92 18.63
C GLU A 199 6.04 11.58 17.13
N ASP A 200 6.13 10.29 16.79
CA ASP A 200 6.31 9.84 15.41
C ASP A 200 5.03 10.00 14.54
N TRP A 201 3.88 10.24 15.17
CA TRP A 201 2.61 10.44 14.48
C TRP A 201 2.31 11.90 14.11
N GLY A 202 3.09 12.86 14.65
CA GLY A 202 3.00 14.27 14.24
C GLY A 202 1.63 14.91 14.53
N THR A 203 1.12 14.75 15.75
CA THR A 203 -0.03 15.56 16.27
C THR A 203 0.48 16.82 16.91
#